data_b980f7a93072a8c23b9c3031469b22be
#
_entry.id   b980f7a93072a8c23b9c3031469b22be
#
_cell.length_a   1.000
_cell.length_b   1.000
_cell.length_c   1.000
_cell.angle_alpha   90.00
_cell.angle_beta   90.00
_cell.angle_gamma   90.00
#
_symmetry.space_group_name_H-M   'P 1'
#
loop_
_entity.id
_entity.type
_entity.pdbx_description
1 polymer ?
#
loop_
_entity_poly.entity_id
_entity_poly.type
_entity_poly.pdbx_seq_one_letter_code
_entity_poly.pdbx_strand_id
1 'polypeptide(L)'
;MISDELITKNLLASNERIDDLNYKGMVLIQSGDSFRFGTDSVLLSGFVRASKNDHIIDLGAGGGVLSVLIHARTHCKVTAVEVDKLQCGRLVRSAELNGISEYLDIVNADYIKNTDSLGRGRYSCAVCNPPYFRTDCGPVSNRAGATHEECADIYSIARAASDLIKFGGKLFLCFPSQRLAEAICALKQADLEVKRLRPVCSTPSKPPYLCLIEAKKGAKPGIIFDTNLIICDENGEYTAETRRIYHIDGEN
;
A
#
# COMPACT_ATOMS: atom_id res chain seq x y z
N MET A 1 28.74 14.43 1.38
CA MET A 1 28.18 15.23 0.25
C MET A 1 28.65 14.76 -1.13
N ILE A 2 29.96 14.73 -1.48
CA ILE A 2 30.41 14.30 -2.84
C ILE A 2 30.19 12.80 -3.09
N SER A 3 30.36 11.95 -2.07
CA SER A 3 30.12 10.49 -2.16
C SER A 3 28.64 10.15 -2.37
N ASP A 4 27.74 10.88 -1.72
CA ASP A 4 26.29 10.64 -1.80
C ASP A 4 25.73 11.02 -3.17
N GLU A 5 26.24 12.09 -3.78
CA GLU A 5 25.84 12.53 -5.12
C GLU A 5 26.31 11.57 -6.23
N LEU A 6 27.48 10.97 -6.10
CA LEU A 6 28.02 9.96 -7.02
C LEU A 6 27.28 8.63 -6.92
N ILE A 7 26.93 8.19 -5.70
CA ILE A 7 26.11 6.99 -5.46
C ILE A 7 24.73 7.19 -6.06
N THR A 8 24.10 8.34 -5.81
CA THR A 8 22.78 8.68 -6.34
C THR A 8 22.74 8.67 -7.86
N LYS A 9 23.74 9.26 -8.54
CA LYS A 9 23.81 9.30 -10.00
C LYS A 9 24.01 7.92 -10.65
N ASN A 10 24.72 7.01 -9.99
CA ASN A 10 24.94 5.65 -10.50
C ASN A 10 23.74 4.72 -10.28
N LEU A 11 22.81 5.08 -9.39
CA LEU A 11 21.63 4.28 -9.09
C LEU A 11 20.39 4.68 -9.91
N LEU A 12 20.41 5.83 -10.59
CA LEU A 12 19.29 6.35 -11.37
C LEU A 12 19.48 6.10 -12.85
N ALA A 13 18.42 5.66 -13.53
CA ALA A 13 18.30 5.71 -14.99
C ALA A 13 17.93 7.13 -15.44
N SER A 14 18.12 7.44 -16.73
CA SER A 14 17.96 8.79 -17.29
C SER A 14 16.55 9.39 -17.14
N ASN A 15 15.53 8.54 -17.00
CA ASN A 15 14.12 8.92 -16.83
C ASN A 15 13.62 8.71 -15.38
N GLU A 16 14.51 8.50 -14.42
CA GLU A 16 14.17 8.29 -13.02
C GLU A 16 14.54 9.49 -12.16
N ARG A 17 13.83 9.65 -11.05
CA ARG A 17 14.11 10.67 -10.02
C ARG A 17 13.98 10.06 -8.63
N ILE A 18 14.54 10.75 -7.65
CA ILE A 18 14.35 10.43 -6.23
C ILE A 18 13.22 11.30 -5.70
N ASP A 19 12.21 10.67 -5.11
CA ASP A 19 11.11 11.34 -4.39
C ASP A 19 11.29 11.11 -2.88
N ASP A 20 11.24 12.19 -2.09
CA ASP A 20 11.29 12.16 -0.63
C ASP A 20 9.91 11.73 -0.10
N LEU A 21 9.88 10.80 0.85
CA LEU A 21 8.67 10.39 1.56
C LEU A 21 8.35 11.28 2.76
N ASN A 22 9.16 12.31 3.00
CA ASN A 22 9.10 13.23 4.17
C ASN A 22 9.12 12.50 5.52
N TYR A 23 9.60 11.27 5.57
CA TYR A 23 9.64 10.48 6.79
C TYR A 23 11.02 9.90 7.04
N LYS A 24 11.69 10.38 8.10
CA LYS A 24 13.02 9.90 8.55
C LYS A 24 14.07 9.80 7.42
N GLY A 25 13.99 10.70 6.44
CA GLY A 25 14.91 10.69 5.29
C GLY A 25 14.70 9.55 4.31
N MET A 26 13.58 8.82 4.39
CA MET A 26 13.25 7.75 3.44
C MET A 26 12.93 8.31 2.07
N VAL A 27 13.50 7.70 1.04
CA VAL A 27 13.34 8.12 -0.35
C VAL A 27 12.91 6.95 -1.25
N LEU A 28 12.36 7.27 -2.41
CA LEU A 28 12.01 6.29 -3.44
C LEU A 28 12.52 6.72 -4.81
N ILE A 29 12.98 5.75 -5.59
CA ILE A 29 13.26 5.93 -7.01
C ILE A 29 11.95 5.78 -7.79
N GLN A 30 11.59 6.82 -8.52
CA GLN A 30 10.37 6.88 -9.35
C GLN A 30 10.75 7.16 -10.81
N SER A 31 9.95 6.64 -11.74
CA SER A 31 10.07 6.99 -13.16
C SER A 31 9.11 8.13 -13.51
N GLY A 32 9.53 9.02 -14.40
CA GLY A 32 8.68 10.06 -14.98
C GLY A 32 7.47 9.50 -15.75
N ASP A 33 7.65 8.32 -16.35
CA ASP A 33 6.67 7.66 -17.21
C ASP A 33 5.74 6.70 -16.45
N SER A 34 6.04 6.39 -15.19
CA SER A 34 5.19 5.52 -14.38
C SER A 34 4.22 6.34 -13.50
N PHE A 35 3.12 5.69 -13.12
CA PHE A 35 2.17 6.25 -12.17
C PHE A 35 2.91 6.66 -10.88
N ARG A 36 2.80 7.93 -10.49
CA ARG A 36 3.25 8.39 -9.19
C ARG A 36 2.45 7.68 -8.11
N PHE A 37 3.10 7.34 -7.01
CA PHE A 37 2.36 6.80 -5.87
C PHE A 37 1.25 7.77 -5.46
N GLY A 38 0.05 7.20 -5.25
CA GLY A 38 -1.07 7.97 -4.73
C GLY A 38 -0.91 8.25 -3.24
N THR A 39 -1.52 9.33 -2.77
CA THR A 39 -1.67 9.65 -1.34
C THR A 39 -2.31 8.50 -0.55
N ASP A 40 -3.11 7.66 -1.21
CA ASP A 40 -3.80 6.51 -0.61
C ASP A 40 -2.83 5.51 0.04
N SER A 41 -1.66 5.25 -0.58
CA SER A 41 -0.62 4.41 0.01
C SER A 41 -0.05 5.01 1.30
N VAL A 42 0.12 6.33 1.35
CA VAL A 42 0.60 7.02 2.56
C VAL A 42 -0.46 6.95 3.66
N LEU A 43 -1.74 7.20 3.32
CA LEU A 43 -2.86 7.08 4.26
C LEU A 43 -2.99 5.66 4.81
N LEU A 44 -2.91 4.65 3.92
CA LEU A 44 -2.96 3.24 4.32
C LEU A 44 -1.78 2.89 5.23
N SER A 45 -0.56 3.35 4.90
CA SER A 45 0.61 3.11 5.75
C SER A 45 0.38 3.62 7.17
N GLY A 46 -0.22 4.82 7.32
CA GLY A 46 -0.61 5.42 8.60
C GLY A 46 -1.67 4.62 9.38
N PHE A 47 -2.52 3.89 8.68
CA PHE A 47 -3.58 3.07 9.26
C PHE A 47 -3.12 1.69 9.72
N VAL A 48 -2.03 1.14 9.14
CA VAL A 48 -1.49 -0.17 9.48
C VAL A 48 -1.01 -0.21 10.93
N ARG A 49 -1.45 -1.22 11.68
CA ARG A 49 -0.99 -1.53 13.04
C ARG A 49 -0.14 -2.79 13.01
N ALA A 50 1.15 -2.62 13.15
CA ALA A 50 2.14 -3.68 13.16
C ALA A 50 3.25 -3.39 14.16
N SER A 51 4.03 -4.41 14.49
CA SER A 51 5.18 -4.37 15.40
C SER A 51 6.43 -4.89 14.68
N LYS A 52 7.60 -4.70 15.28
CA LYS A 52 8.88 -5.19 14.74
C LYS A 52 8.94 -6.72 14.55
N ASN A 53 8.10 -7.45 15.29
CA ASN A 53 8.05 -8.92 15.21
C ASN A 53 7.11 -9.43 14.12
N ASP A 54 6.38 -8.54 13.46
CA ASP A 54 5.51 -8.91 12.37
C ASP A 54 6.30 -9.11 11.08
N HIS A 55 5.82 -10.04 10.25
CA HIS A 55 6.26 -10.20 8.88
C HIS A 55 5.08 -9.85 7.98
N ILE A 56 5.21 -8.78 7.25
CA ILE A 56 4.16 -8.22 6.39
C ILE A 56 4.41 -8.62 4.95
N ILE A 57 3.34 -8.90 4.21
CA ILE A 57 3.38 -9.00 2.75
C ILE A 57 2.62 -7.82 2.12
N ASP A 58 3.27 -7.12 1.19
CA ASP A 58 2.71 -6.01 0.42
C ASP A 58 2.31 -6.54 -0.97
N LEU A 59 1.01 -6.58 -1.25
CA LEU A 59 0.43 -7.18 -2.44
C LEU A 59 0.25 -6.13 -3.54
N GLY A 60 1.05 -6.21 -4.58
CA GLY A 60 1.13 -5.19 -5.63
C GLY A 60 1.87 -3.95 -5.13
N ALA A 61 3.11 -4.14 -4.67
CA ALA A 61 3.88 -3.11 -3.99
C ALA A 61 4.20 -1.88 -4.86
N GLY A 62 4.16 -2.01 -6.20
CA GLY A 62 4.52 -0.94 -7.12
C GLY A 62 5.92 -0.40 -6.84
N GLY A 63 6.04 0.91 -6.70
CA GLY A 63 7.29 1.57 -6.30
C GLY A 63 7.69 1.40 -4.84
N GLY A 64 6.88 0.70 -4.01
CA GLY A 64 7.23 0.32 -2.65
C GLY A 64 6.91 1.31 -1.54
N VAL A 65 6.07 2.32 -1.79
CA VAL A 65 5.70 3.34 -0.78
C VAL A 65 5.20 2.71 0.52
N LEU A 66 4.25 1.75 0.42
CA LEU A 66 3.72 1.05 1.58
C LEU A 66 4.83 0.28 2.31
N SER A 67 5.59 -0.52 1.57
CA SER A 67 6.68 -1.33 2.11
C SER A 67 7.70 -0.50 2.90
N VAL A 68 8.19 0.60 2.30
CA VAL A 68 9.20 1.48 2.91
C VAL A 68 8.65 2.21 4.13
N LEU A 69 7.46 2.85 4.02
CA LEU A 69 6.87 3.59 5.13
C LEU A 69 6.48 2.69 6.32
N ILE A 70 5.94 1.49 6.04
CA ILE A 70 5.60 0.54 7.11
C ILE A 70 6.87 0.08 7.82
N HIS A 71 7.92 -0.32 7.07
CA HIS A 71 9.20 -0.68 7.68
C HIS A 71 9.79 0.46 8.51
N ALA A 72 9.86 1.67 7.96
CA ALA A 72 10.45 2.83 8.65
C ALA A 72 9.74 3.18 9.97
N ARG A 73 8.42 2.90 10.07
CA ARG A 73 7.62 3.13 11.28
C ARG A 73 7.71 2.01 12.31
N THR A 74 7.78 0.77 11.86
CA THR A 74 7.55 -0.41 12.71
C THR A 74 8.79 -1.27 12.90
N HIS A 75 9.80 -1.09 12.04
CA HIS A 75 11.00 -1.93 11.95
C HIS A 75 10.67 -3.42 11.69
N CYS A 76 9.48 -3.72 11.14
CA CYS A 76 9.09 -5.08 10.77
C CYS A 76 9.76 -5.51 9.47
N LYS A 77 9.77 -6.83 9.23
CA LYS A 77 10.17 -7.39 7.94
C LYS A 77 9.02 -7.28 6.94
N VAL A 78 9.31 -6.88 5.70
CA VAL A 78 8.31 -6.76 4.62
C VAL A 78 8.75 -7.59 3.41
N THR A 79 7.83 -8.40 2.88
CA THR A 79 7.95 -9.01 1.56
C THR A 79 7.09 -8.20 0.58
N ALA A 80 7.72 -7.49 -0.33
CA ALA A 80 7.07 -6.69 -1.37
C ALA A 80 6.91 -7.52 -2.63
N VAL A 81 5.67 -7.78 -3.05
CA VAL A 81 5.37 -8.58 -4.26
C VAL A 81 4.85 -7.67 -5.35
N GLU A 82 5.51 -7.68 -6.50
CA GLU A 82 5.16 -6.83 -7.64
C GLU A 82 5.37 -7.61 -8.95
N VAL A 83 4.41 -7.50 -9.87
CA VAL A 83 4.47 -8.19 -11.17
C VAL A 83 5.37 -7.46 -12.17
N ASP A 84 5.43 -6.13 -12.09
CA ASP A 84 6.29 -5.31 -12.96
C ASP A 84 7.75 -5.38 -12.51
N LYS A 85 8.57 -6.03 -13.33
CA LYS A 85 10.02 -6.18 -13.10
C LYS A 85 10.77 -4.84 -12.98
N LEU A 86 10.33 -3.80 -13.68
CA LEU A 86 10.96 -2.48 -13.61
C LEU A 86 10.67 -1.81 -12.26
N GLN A 87 9.46 -1.96 -11.74
CA GLN A 87 9.11 -1.49 -10.39
C GLN A 87 9.90 -2.24 -9.32
N CYS A 88 10.01 -3.58 -9.43
CA CYS A 88 10.87 -4.36 -8.54
C CYS A 88 12.31 -3.85 -8.55
N GLY A 89 12.88 -3.58 -9.73
CA GLY A 89 14.25 -3.06 -9.85
C GLY A 89 14.44 -1.68 -9.22
N ARG A 90 13.43 -0.80 -9.29
CA ARG A 90 13.44 0.49 -8.59
C ARG A 90 13.35 0.33 -7.09
N LEU A 91 12.49 -0.59 -6.63
CA LEU A 91 12.33 -0.84 -5.20
C LEU A 91 13.59 -1.45 -4.57
N VAL A 92 14.30 -2.34 -5.28
CA VAL A 92 15.61 -2.87 -4.83
C VAL A 92 16.60 -1.71 -4.59
N ARG A 93 16.76 -0.82 -5.57
CA ARG A 93 17.67 0.33 -5.45
C ARG A 93 17.19 1.34 -4.39
N SER A 94 15.87 1.52 -4.24
CA SER A 94 15.32 2.33 -3.16
C SER A 94 15.63 1.74 -1.78
N ALA A 95 15.55 0.40 -1.63
CA ALA A 95 15.91 -0.27 -0.39
C ALA A 95 17.40 -0.11 -0.05
N GLU A 96 18.27 -0.15 -1.06
CA GLU A 96 19.70 0.11 -0.91
C GLU A 96 19.96 1.55 -0.47
N LEU A 97 19.33 2.54 -1.12
CA LEU A 97 19.47 3.97 -0.77
C LEU A 97 19.05 4.25 0.68
N ASN A 98 18.01 3.57 1.15
CA ASN A 98 17.49 3.72 2.51
C ASN A 98 18.22 2.85 3.55
N GLY A 99 19.18 1.99 3.15
CA GLY A 99 19.87 1.08 4.06
C GLY A 99 18.95 0.02 4.69
N ILE A 100 17.88 -0.39 4.01
CA ILE A 100 16.87 -1.33 4.54
C ILE A 100 16.77 -2.64 3.75
N SER A 101 17.75 -2.95 2.90
CA SER A 101 17.73 -4.14 2.04
C SER A 101 17.59 -5.45 2.82
N GLU A 102 18.11 -5.52 4.06
CA GLU A 102 17.99 -6.71 4.93
C GLU A 102 16.55 -6.96 5.42
N TYR A 103 15.69 -5.94 5.37
CA TYR A 103 14.32 -5.98 5.89
C TYR A 103 13.26 -6.04 4.80
N LEU A 104 13.62 -5.78 3.53
CA LEU A 104 12.73 -5.83 2.38
C LEU A 104 13.09 -7.00 1.46
N ASP A 105 12.27 -8.05 1.49
CA ASP A 105 12.31 -9.13 0.49
C ASP A 105 11.48 -8.70 -0.73
N ILE A 106 12.11 -8.45 -1.88
CA ILE A 106 11.40 -7.99 -3.09
C ILE A 106 11.24 -9.18 -4.03
N VAL A 107 9.99 -9.51 -4.36
CA VAL A 107 9.62 -10.68 -5.16
C VAL A 107 8.89 -10.25 -6.43
N ASN A 108 9.49 -10.51 -7.59
CA ASN A 108 8.81 -10.30 -8.87
C ASN A 108 7.87 -11.47 -9.18
N ALA A 109 6.59 -11.31 -8.86
CA ALA A 109 5.58 -12.36 -9.04
C ALA A 109 4.16 -11.77 -9.12
N ASP A 110 3.25 -12.55 -9.72
CA ASP A 110 1.81 -12.35 -9.58
C ASP A 110 1.34 -13.01 -8.28
N TYR A 111 0.98 -12.21 -7.28
CA TYR A 111 0.62 -12.72 -5.95
C TYR A 111 -0.67 -13.56 -5.95
N ILE A 112 -1.53 -13.45 -6.97
CA ILE A 112 -2.74 -14.26 -7.09
C ILE A 112 -2.39 -15.67 -7.56
N LYS A 113 -1.50 -15.78 -8.55
CA LYS A 113 -1.11 -17.07 -9.14
C LYS A 113 -0.04 -17.82 -8.34
N ASN A 114 0.70 -17.11 -7.47
CA ASN A 114 1.90 -17.61 -6.83
C ASN A 114 1.78 -17.75 -5.29
N THR A 115 0.57 -17.89 -4.73
CA THR A 115 0.38 -18.00 -3.28
C THR A 115 1.17 -19.13 -2.63
N ASP A 116 1.34 -20.27 -3.33
CA ASP A 116 2.09 -21.42 -2.80
C ASP A 116 3.58 -21.11 -2.67
N SER A 117 4.20 -20.54 -3.69
CA SER A 117 5.63 -20.17 -3.66
C SER A 117 5.92 -19.00 -2.72
N LEU A 118 4.96 -18.10 -2.51
CA LEU A 118 5.05 -17.01 -1.54
C LEU A 118 4.90 -17.48 -0.09
N GLY A 119 4.33 -18.67 0.13
CA GLY A 119 4.20 -19.32 1.43
C GLY A 119 2.85 -19.06 2.09
N ARG A 120 1.93 -20.04 1.96
CA ARG A 120 0.62 -20.00 2.61
C ARG A 120 0.74 -19.93 4.13
N GLY A 121 -0.05 -19.06 4.75
CA GLY A 121 -0.09 -18.92 6.21
C GLY A 121 1.20 -18.39 6.85
N ARG A 122 2.11 -17.85 6.06
CA ARG A 122 3.44 -17.40 6.52
C ARG A 122 3.40 -16.04 7.20
N TYR A 123 2.58 -15.11 6.70
CA TYR A 123 2.64 -13.70 7.09
C TYR A 123 1.70 -13.38 8.25
N SER A 124 2.12 -12.47 9.12
CA SER A 124 1.26 -11.98 10.20
C SER A 124 0.25 -10.95 9.70
N CYS A 125 0.64 -10.17 8.68
CA CYS A 125 -0.22 -9.18 8.04
C CYS A 125 0.00 -9.18 6.53
N ALA A 126 -1.06 -8.83 5.80
CA ALA A 126 -0.99 -8.40 4.41
C ALA A 126 -1.42 -6.93 4.31
N VAL A 127 -0.86 -6.21 3.36
CA VAL A 127 -1.29 -4.86 2.98
C VAL A 127 -1.54 -4.83 1.49
N CYS A 128 -2.52 -4.04 1.04
CA CYS A 128 -2.82 -3.88 -0.37
C CYS A 128 -3.44 -2.50 -0.66
N ASN A 129 -2.87 -1.79 -1.61
CA ASN A 129 -3.50 -0.64 -2.26
C ASN A 129 -3.78 -1.02 -3.72
N PRO A 130 -4.91 -1.70 -4.01
CA PRO A 130 -5.17 -2.25 -5.33
C PRO A 130 -5.51 -1.16 -6.35
N PRO A 131 -5.30 -1.40 -7.64
CA PRO A 131 -5.85 -0.53 -8.67
C PRO A 131 -7.39 -0.58 -8.64
N TYR A 132 -8.06 0.61 -8.60
CA TYR A 132 -9.50 0.72 -8.38
C TYR A 132 -10.38 0.56 -9.64
N PHE A 133 -9.81 0.22 -10.78
CA PHE A 133 -10.52 0.24 -12.05
C PHE A 133 -11.44 -0.98 -12.20
N ARG A 134 -12.71 -0.74 -12.57
CA ARG A 134 -13.60 -1.77 -13.11
C ARG A 134 -13.38 -1.85 -14.62
N THR A 135 -13.41 -3.06 -15.14
CA THR A 135 -13.33 -3.35 -16.58
C THR A 135 -14.54 -2.84 -17.38
N ASP A 136 -15.63 -2.47 -16.69
CA ASP A 136 -16.93 -2.11 -17.26
C ASP A 136 -17.24 -0.60 -17.28
N CYS A 137 -16.34 0.27 -16.85
CA CYS A 137 -16.55 1.72 -16.78
C CYS A 137 -15.75 2.51 -17.85
N GLY A 138 -16.23 2.51 -19.11
CA GLY A 138 -15.89 3.49 -20.15
C GLY A 138 -14.46 3.49 -20.68
N PRO A 139 -14.17 4.30 -21.73
CA PRO A 139 -12.86 4.31 -22.37
C PRO A 139 -11.80 4.86 -21.42
N VAL A 140 -10.77 4.05 -21.20
CA VAL A 140 -9.58 4.42 -20.45
C VAL A 140 -8.83 5.50 -21.23
N SER A 141 -8.81 6.73 -20.71
CA SER A 141 -7.91 7.75 -21.21
C SER A 141 -6.47 7.29 -20.99
N ASN A 142 -5.76 7.02 -22.08
CA ASN A 142 -4.30 6.86 -22.26
C ASN A 142 -3.47 6.76 -20.96
N ARG A 143 -3.54 5.62 -20.27
CA ARG A 143 -2.53 5.22 -19.29
C ARG A 143 -1.78 4.03 -19.88
N ALA A 144 -0.58 4.33 -20.38
CA ALA A 144 0.32 3.34 -20.92
C ALA A 144 0.60 2.26 -19.85
N GLY A 145 0.23 1.00 -20.15
CA GLY A 145 0.74 -0.18 -19.47
C GLY A 145 -0.24 -1.09 -18.72
N ALA A 146 -1.48 -0.68 -18.42
CA ALA A 146 -2.45 -1.61 -17.85
C ALA A 146 -3.44 -2.08 -18.93
N THR A 147 -3.27 -3.29 -19.43
CA THR A 147 -4.26 -3.90 -20.30
C THR A 147 -5.49 -4.31 -19.47
N HIS A 148 -6.68 -4.21 -20.06
CA HIS A 148 -7.98 -4.49 -19.42
C HIS A 148 -8.15 -5.91 -18.85
N GLU A 149 -7.23 -6.83 -19.15
CA GLU A 149 -7.31 -8.24 -18.76
C GLU A 149 -6.56 -8.60 -17.47
N GLU A 150 -5.80 -7.65 -16.87
CA GLU A 150 -4.86 -7.97 -15.78
C GLU A 150 -5.18 -7.32 -14.42
N CYS A 151 -6.26 -6.55 -14.30
CA CYS A 151 -6.63 -5.98 -12.99
C CYS A 151 -7.29 -7.05 -12.12
N ALA A 152 -6.60 -7.46 -11.06
CA ALA A 152 -7.13 -8.35 -10.05
C ALA A 152 -8.43 -7.79 -9.46
N ASP A 153 -9.51 -8.58 -9.48
CA ASP A 153 -10.74 -8.23 -8.79
C ASP A 153 -10.57 -8.35 -7.26
N ILE A 154 -11.43 -7.69 -6.51
CA ILE A 154 -11.33 -7.67 -5.04
C ILE A 154 -11.51 -9.06 -4.41
N TYR A 155 -12.24 -9.98 -5.05
CA TYR A 155 -12.42 -11.35 -4.57
C TYR A 155 -11.13 -12.16 -4.68
N SER A 156 -10.42 -12.05 -5.79
CA SER A 156 -9.10 -12.68 -5.99
C SER A 156 -8.05 -12.12 -5.03
N ILE A 157 -8.05 -10.81 -4.80
CA ILE A 157 -7.17 -10.13 -3.83
C ILE A 157 -7.44 -10.64 -2.41
N ALA A 158 -8.70 -10.65 -1.98
CA ALA A 158 -9.10 -11.11 -0.65
C ALA A 158 -8.71 -12.57 -0.43
N ARG A 159 -8.90 -13.44 -1.44
CA ARG A 159 -8.53 -14.84 -1.39
C ARG A 159 -7.03 -15.03 -1.26
N ALA A 160 -6.24 -14.38 -2.11
CA ALA A 160 -4.78 -14.44 -2.06
C ALA A 160 -4.24 -13.94 -0.71
N ALA A 161 -4.74 -12.80 -0.22
CA ALA A 161 -4.37 -12.27 1.09
C ALA A 161 -4.69 -13.26 2.23
N SER A 162 -5.89 -13.85 2.20
CA SER A 162 -6.28 -14.86 3.19
C SER A 162 -5.38 -16.09 3.14
N ASP A 163 -5.05 -16.58 1.95
CA ASP A 163 -4.18 -17.73 1.79
C ASP A 163 -2.76 -17.47 2.34
N LEU A 164 -2.24 -16.26 2.18
CA LEU A 164 -0.88 -15.88 2.57
C LEU A 164 -0.72 -15.59 4.06
N ILE A 165 -1.76 -15.00 4.71
CA ILE A 165 -1.68 -14.69 6.14
C ILE A 165 -2.03 -15.91 7.01
N LYS A 166 -1.39 -15.97 8.20
CA LYS A 166 -1.69 -16.98 9.21
C LYS A 166 -3.10 -16.81 9.79
N PHE A 167 -3.65 -17.84 10.43
CA PHE A 167 -4.88 -17.71 11.21
C PHE A 167 -4.72 -16.62 12.29
N GLY A 168 -5.73 -15.76 12.43
CA GLY A 168 -5.67 -14.57 13.28
C GLY A 168 -4.83 -13.41 12.71
N GLY A 169 -4.19 -13.60 11.55
CA GLY A 169 -3.49 -12.54 10.81
C GLY A 169 -4.46 -11.49 10.26
N LYS A 170 -3.92 -10.36 9.80
CA LYS A 170 -4.70 -9.20 9.38
C LYS A 170 -4.43 -8.83 7.93
N LEU A 171 -5.45 -8.34 7.25
CA LEU A 171 -5.33 -7.61 5.99
C LEU A 171 -5.66 -6.14 6.22
N PHE A 172 -4.79 -5.26 5.74
CA PHE A 172 -5.06 -3.82 5.66
C PHE A 172 -5.20 -3.43 4.19
N LEU A 173 -6.32 -2.80 3.87
CA LEU A 173 -6.74 -2.50 2.51
C LEU A 173 -7.30 -1.09 2.45
N CYS A 174 -6.97 -0.32 1.41
CA CYS A 174 -7.76 0.86 1.04
C CYS A 174 -8.63 0.53 -0.19
N PHE A 175 -9.86 1.04 -0.18
CA PHE A 175 -10.82 0.73 -1.24
C PHE A 175 -11.84 1.86 -1.41
N PRO A 176 -12.33 2.12 -2.65
CA PRO A 176 -13.32 3.16 -2.90
C PRO A 176 -14.59 2.98 -2.05
N SER A 177 -15.04 4.04 -1.39
CA SER A 177 -16.21 3.99 -0.50
C SER A 177 -17.49 3.53 -1.21
N GLN A 178 -17.65 3.90 -2.49
CA GLN A 178 -18.81 3.51 -3.32
C GLN A 178 -18.89 1.99 -3.55
N ARG A 179 -17.77 1.28 -3.43
CA ARG A 179 -17.67 -0.17 -3.60
C ARG A 179 -17.43 -0.91 -2.28
N LEU A 180 -17.64 -0.24 -1.13
CA LEU A 180 -17.38 -0.81 0.18
C LEU A 180 -18.17 -2.12 0.43
N ALA A 181 -19.42 -2.18 0.00
CA ALA A 181 -20.25 -3.39 0.14
C ALA A 181 -19.63 -4.59 -0.60
N GLU A 182 -19.12 -4.37 -1.82
CA GLU A 182 -18.42 -5.38 -2.60
C GLU A 182 -17.15 -5.87 -1.88
N ALA A 183 -16.35 -4.94 -1.34
CA ALA A 183 -15.16 -5.29 -0.58
C ALA A 183 -15.49 -6.13 0.67
N ILE A 184 -16.53 -5.75 1.43
CA ILE A 184 -16.97 -6.52 2.61
C ILE A 184 -17.42 -7.93 2.21
N CYS A 185 -18.18 -8.08 1.13
CA CYS A 185 -18.61 -9.39 0.63
C CYS A 185 -17.40 -10.26 0.23
N ALA A 186 -16.45 -9.70 -0.52
CA ALA A 186 -15.25 -10.40 -0.95
C ALA A 186 -14.39 -10.87 0.25
N LEU A 187 -14.16 -9.97 1.21
CA LEU A 187 -13.43 -10.27 2.44
C LEU A 187 -14.10 -11.40 3.22
N LYS A 188 -15.42 -11.32 3.39
CA LYS A 188 -16.20 -12.34 4.11
C LYS A 188 -16.11 -13.71 3.44
N GLN A 189 -16.18 -13.78 2.12
CA GLN A 189 -16.04 -15.03 1.36
C GLN A 189 -14.63 -15.65 1.49
N ALA A 190 -13.63 -14.82 1.77
CA ALA A 190 -12.24 -15.25 1.98
C ALA A 190 -11.89 -15.53 3.45
N ASP A 191 -12.89 -15.68 4.36
CA ASP A 191 -12.69 -15.84 5.81
C ASP A 191 -11.95 -14.67 6.47
N LEU A 192 -12.11 -13.47 5.93
CA LEU A 192 -11.57 -12.22 6.45
C LEU A 192 -12.71 -11.37 7.01
N GLU A 193 -12.82 -11.30 8.33
CA GLU A 193 -13.85 -10.51 9.00
C GLU A 193 -13.36 -9.07 9.18
N VAL A 194 -14.12 -8.09 8.67
CA VAL A 194 -13.80 -6.67 8.86
C VAL A 194 -13.90 -6.30 10.33
N LYS A 195 -12.83 -5.77 10.89
CA LYS A 195 -12.72 -5.43 12.32
C LYS A 195 -12.64 -3.94 12.59
N ARG A 196 -12.08 -3.18 11.65
CA ARG A 196 -11.96 -1.73 11.75
C ARG A 196 -12.13 -1.11 10.38
N LEU A 197 -12.88 -0.02 10.34
CA LEU A 197 -13.15 0.73 9.12
C LEU A 197 -12.99 2.21 9.41
N ARG A 198 -12.24 2.89 8.55
CA ARG A 198 -12.05 4.34 8.63
C ARG A 198 -12.38 4.98 7.29
N PRO A 199 -13.48 5.74 7.19
CA PRO A 199 -13.80 6.53 6.01
C PRO A 199 -12.81 7.70 5.85
N VAL A 200 -12.48 8.04 4.60
CA VAL A 200 -11.62 9.17 4.23
C VAL A 200 -12.43 10.16 3.41
N CYS A 201 -12.51 11.39 3.85
CA CYS A 201 -13.21 12.49 3.20
C CYS A 201 -12.21 13.55 2.74
N SER A 202 -12.43 14.14 1.57
CA SER A 202 -11.59 15.25 1.08
C SER A 202 -11.72 16.49 1.96
N THR A 203 -12.97 16.82 2.38
CA THR A 203 -13.29 17.90 3.32
C THR A 203 -14.41 17.44 4.26
N PRO A 204 -14.70 18.16 5.38
CA PRO A 204 -15.76 17.78 6.32
C PRO A 204 -17.16 17.66 5.68
N SER A 205 -17.43 18.50 4.69
CA SER A 205 -18.71 18.60 3.99
C SER A 205 -18.91 17.57 2.87
N LYS A 206 -17.84 16.84 2.47
CA LYS A 206 -17.90 15.86 1.38
C LYS A 206 -18.09 14.44 1.90
N PRO A 207 -18.84 13.60 1.15
CA PRO A 207 -18.94 12.18 1.48
C PRO A 207 -17.57 11.50 1.37
N PRO A 208 -17.37 10.37 2.07
CA PRO A 208 -16.15 9.58 1.94
C PRO A 208 -15.92 9.13 0.50
N TYR A 209 -14.69 9.26 0.00
CA TYR A 209 -14.29 8.74 -1.31
C TYR A 209 -13.50 7.43 -1.22
N LEU A 210 -12.89 7.19 -0.06
CA LEU A 210 -12.05 6.03 0.22
C LEU A 210 -12.38 5.47 1.62
N CYS A 211 -12.18 4.17 1.80
CA CYS A 211 -12.23 3.50 3.10
C CYS A 211 -10.91 2.78 3.37
N LEU A 212 -10.36 2.97 4.56
CA LEU A 212 -9.27 2.17 5.10
C LEU A 212 -9.90 1.02 5.91
N ILE A 213 -9.55 -0.22 5.58
CA ILE A 213 -10.19 -1.43 6.08
C ILE A 213 -9.13 -2.30 6.76
N GLU A 214 -9.38 -2.69 8.01
CA GLU A 214 -8.65 -3.77 8.69
C GLU A 214 -9.59 -4.98 8.79
N ALA A 215 -9.21 -6.09 8.15
CA ALA A 215 -9.89 -7.36 8.26
C ALA A 215 -9.00 -8.40 8.95
N LYS A 216 -9.58 -9.37 9.66
CA LYS A 216 -8.85 -10.39 10.42
C LYS A 216 -9.33 -11.77 10.04
N LYS A 217 -8.39 -12.69 9.73
CA LYS A 217 -8.69 -14.06 9.35
C LYS A 217 -9.23 -14.87 10.53
N GLY A 218 -10.35 -15.56 10.30
CA GLY A 218 -11.02 -16.42 11.28
C GLY A 218 -11.59 -15.68 12.50
N ALA A 219 -11.84 -14.36 12.40
CA ALA A 219 -12.39 -13.58 13.51
C ALA A 219 -13.91 -13.66 13.57
N LYS A 220 -14.46 -13.43 14.77
CA LYS A 220 -15.90 -13.30 14.99
C LYS A 220 -16.40 -11.95 14.44
N PRO A 221 -17.70 -11.84 14.04
CA PRO A 221 -18.30 -10.59 13.59
C PRO A 221 -18.14 -9.43 14.56
N GLY A 222 -18.17 -8.22 14.04
CA GLY A 222 -18.12 -6.96 14.80
C GLY A 222 -17.11 -5.96 14.20
N ILE A 223 -17.61 -4.79 13.78
CA ILE A 223 -16.84 -3.73 13.15
C ILE A 223 -16.74 -2.54 14.11
N ILE A 224 -15.56 -1.96 14.22
CA ILE A 224 -15.34 -0.67 14.88
C ILE A 224 -15.18 0.38 13.76
N PHE A 225 -15.99 1.41 13.81
CA PHE A 225 -15.83 2.57 12.95
C PHE A 225 -14.93 3.59 13.64
N ASP A 226 -13.79 3.88 13.01
CA ASP A 226 -12.96 5.02 13.42
C ASP A 226 -13.62 6.32 12.94
N THR A 227 -13.30 7.44 13.57
CA THR A 227 -13.71 8.77 13.09
C THR A 227 -13.20 9.01 11.68
N ASN A 228 -13.97 9.74 10.86
CA ASN A 228 -13.57 10.06 9.50
C ASN A 228 -12.20 10.73 9.49
N LEU A 229 -11.33 10.30 8.58
CA LEU A 229 -10.11 11.02 8.25
C LEU A 229 -10.48 12.14 7.26
N ILE A 230 -10.33 13.37 7.69
CA ILE A 230 -10.58 14.55 6.86
C ILE A 230 -9.24 15.05 6.32
N ILE A 231 -9.10 15.08 5.00
CA ILE A 231 -7.84 15.46 4.34
C ILE A 231 -7.59 16.96 4.48
N CYS A 232 -8.54 17.79 4.05
CA CYS A 232 -8.46 19.24 4.14
C CYS A 232 -9.61 19.80 4.98
N ASP A 233 -9.36 20.94 5.62
CA ASP A 233 -10.40 21.73 6.26
C ASP A 233 -11.27 22.47 5.23
N GLU A 234 -12.21 23.31 5.69
CA GLU A 234 -13.11 24.09 4.82
C GLU A 234 -12.36 25.17 4.00
N ASN A 235 -11.14 25.52 4.36
CA ASN A 235 -10.29 26.48 3.64
C ASN A 235 -9.40 25.80 2.59
N GLY A 236 -9.42 24.45 2.51
CA GLY A 236 -8.59 23.68 1.60
C GLY A 236 -7.19 23.37 2.12
N GLU A 237 -6.90 23.72 3.39
CA GLU A 237 -5.63 23.42 4.05
C GLU A 237 -5.65 22.00 4.64
N TYR A 238 -4.50 21.30 4.61
CA TYR A 238 -4.40 19.99 5.24
C TYR A 238 -4.70 20.06 6.74
N THR A 239 -5.56 19.15 7.22
CA THR A 239 -5.81 19.04 8.66
C THR A 239 -4.53 18.63 9.41
N ALA A 240 -4.47 18.93 10.71
CA ALA A 240 -3.33 18.54 11.55
C ALA A 240 -3.07 17.02 11.51
N GLU A 241 -4.11 16.20 11.39
CA GLU A 241 -3.96 14.75 11.25
C GLU A 241 -3.37 14.38 9.90
N THR A 242 -3.83 14.96 8.79
CA THR A 242 -3.30 14.74 7.45
C THR A 242 -1.83 15.16 7.36
N ARG A 243 -1.48 16.34 7.90
CA ARG A 243 -0.08 16.83 7.95
C ARG A 243 0.82 15.82 8.66
N ARG A 244 0.36 15.26 9.79
CA ARG A 244 1.09 14.24 10.55
C ARG A 244 1.25 12.93 9.75
N ILE A 245 0.20 12.47 9.06
CA ILE A 245 0.26 11.25 8.23
C ILE A 245 1.17 11.45 7.01
N TYR A 246 1.18 12.65 6.42
CA TYR A 246 2.04 13.00 5.28
C TYR A 246 3.44 13.47 5.71
N HIS A 247 3.70 13.54 7.01
CA HIS A 247 4.98 13.96 7.59
C HIS A 247 5.44 15.37 7.12
N ILE A 248 4.48 16.28 6.86
CA ILE A 248 4.75 17.63 6.32
C ILE A 248 5.43 18.52 7.34
N ASP A 249 5.14 18.33 8.63
CA ASP A 249 5.63 19.20 9.71
C ASP A 249 7.00 18.79 10.27
N GLY A 250 7.66 17.81 9.64
CA GLY A 250 9.06 17.46 9.95
C GLY A 250 9.25 16.92 11.38
N GLU A 251 8.37 16.07 11.87
CA GLU A 251 8.66 15.27 13.07
C GLU A 251 9.76 14.26 12.73
N ASN A 252 10.97 14.57 13.19
CA ASN A 252 12.15 13.72 13.15
C ASN A 252 12.03 12.50 14.06
#